data_8b8bfb94cc14771d1e65980b003a42b7
#
_entry.id   8b8bfb94cc14771d1e65980b003a42b7
#
_cell.length_a   1.000
_cell.length_b   1.000
_cell.length_c   1.000
_cell.angle_alpha   90.00
_cell.angle_beta   90.00
_cell.angle_gamma   90.00
#
_symmetry.space_group_name_H-M   'P 1'
#
loop_
_entity.id
_entity.type
_entity.pdbx_description
1 polymer ?
#
loop_
_entity_poly.entity_id
_entity_poly.type
_entity_poly.pdbx_seq_one_letter_code
_entity_poly.pdbx_strand_id
1 'polypeptide(L)'
;MYPRNLLTFVSALLLLAALSGCRVTFAPAAPSETPTPTATSTPTTLWFPPTATASPFPTPNATPTPDLRPGIGELLLEDDFSDAAAWATGRDDEGVAQVSGGAMLLGLNAGHSYLFSTRTSPVFKDFYAELTASPSLCRGEDEYGLLIRNVGGDHYRFALSCDGRAKVDRYLGGSLSRQAGWVQDQAIPSVIPGSSRLGVWASGGQMHFFVNDLYLFSVNDTQLYLGTIGVFVHTSGEGDVSVSFTDLQVWALGE
;
A
#
# COMPACT_ATOMS: atom_id res chain seq x y z
N MET A 1 29.96 22.49 40.47
CA MET A 1 30.33 21.39 41.37
C MET A 1 29.32 21.37 42.52
N TYR A 2 28.16 20.72 42.38
CA TYR A 2 27.19 20.48 43.45
C TYR A 2 26.64 19.06 43.29
N PRO A 3 26.50 18.27 44.39
CA PRO A 3 26.27 16.81 44.30
C PRO A 3 24.81 16.47 44.12
N ARG A 4 24.56 15.66 43.12
CA ARG A 4 23.35 14.85 42.89
C ARG A 4 23.42 13.65 43.83
N ASN A 5 22.63 13.58 44.90
CA ASN A 5 22.31 12.33 45.64
C ASN A 5 21.44 12.68 46.86
N LEU A 6 20.14 13.02 46.67
CA LEU A 6 19.21 13.12 47.80
C LEU A 6 17.74 12.83 47.42
N LEU A 7 17.47 12.04 46.40
CA LEU A 7 16.06 11.72 46.03
C LEU A 7 15.76 10.21 45.86
N THR A 8 16.66 9.34 46.28
CA THR A 8 16.47 7.88 46.14
C THR A 8 16.22 7.11 47.45
N PHE A 9 16.00 7.80 48.59
CA PHE A 9 15.81 7.11 49.89
C PHE A 9 14.40 7.22 50.52
N VAL A 10 13.42 7.82 49.86
CA VAL A 10 12.06 7.99 50.45
C VAL A 10 11.03 7.03 49.85
N SER A 11 11.32 6.29 48.79
CA SER A 11 10.34 5.36 48.16
C SER A 11 10.38 3.92 48.67
N ALA A 12 11.27 3.58 49.60
CA ALA A 12 11.43 2.17 50.03
C ALA A 12 10.78 1.83 51.38
N LEU A 13 10.05 2.77 52.02
CA LEU A 13 9.50 2.54 53.39
C LEU A 13 7.99 2.52 53.47
N LEU A 14 7.24 2.41 52.35
CA LEU A 14 5.75 2.44 52.37
C LEU A 14 5.08 1.17 51.80
N LEU A 15 5.80 0.04 51.68
CA LEU A 15 5.26 -1.20 51.10
C LEU A 15 5.25 -2.41 52.06
N LEU A 16 5.29 -2.20 53.39
CA LEU A 16 5.36 -3.30 54.36
C LEU A 16 4.25 -3.30 55.44
N ALA A 17 3.07 -2.77 55.18
CA ALA A 17 1.98 -2.78 56.17
C ALA A 17 0.60 -3.08 55.55
N ALA A 18 0.40 -4.27 54.94
CA ALA A 18 -0.93 -4.78 54.63
C ALA A 18 -0.94 -6.31 54.45
N LEU A 19 -0.58 -7.05 55.47
CA LEU A 19 -0.84 -8.49 55.55
C LEU A 19 -1.32 -8.85 56.96
N SER A 20 -2.57 -8.46 57.26
CA SER A 20 -3.31 -8.96 58.42
C SER A 20 -4.44 -9.84 57.93
N GLY A 21 -4.23 -11.14 57.95
CA GLY A 21 -5.19 -12.13 57.55
C GLY A 21 -6.34 -12.29 58.56
N CYS A 22 -7.59 -12.22 58.11
CA CYS A 22 -8.74 -12.69 58.83
C CYS A 22 -8.86 -14.23 58.63
N ARG A 23 -8.71 -14.98 59.70
CA ARG A 23 -9.10 -16.41 59.74
C ARG A 23 -10.59 -16.47 60.05
N VAL A 24 -11.38 -17.01 59.14
CA VAL A 24 -12.79 -17.41 59.37
C VAL A 24 -12.80 -18.89 59.69
N THR A 25 -13.22 -19.25 60.90
CA THR A 25 -13.50 -20.61 61.37
C THR A 25 -14.92 -20.99 61.01
N PHE A 26 -15.09 -21.99 60.14
CA PHE A 26 -16.40 -22.60 59.89
C PHE A 26 -16.65 -23.74 60.84
N ALA A 27 -17.81 -23.66 61.57
CA ALA A 27 -18.34 -24.77 62.33
C ALA A 27 -19.23 -25.65 61.40
N PRO A 28 -19.18 -26.99 61.51
CA PRO A 28 -20.03 -27.85 60.68
C PRO A 28 -21.48 -27.82 61.25
N ALA A 29 -22.41 -27.52 60.32
CA ALA A 29 -23.85 -27.61 60.60
C ALA A 29 -24.32 -29.07 60.38
N ALA A 30 -25.15 -29.56 61.29
CA ALA A 30 -25.77 -30.89 61.23
C ALA A 30 -26.78 -31.01 60.07
N PRO A 31 -26.92 -32.17 59.45
CA PRO A 31 -27.85 -32.40 58.34
C PRO A 31 -29.31 -32.36 58.85
N SER A 32 -30.11 -31.46 58.26
CA SER A 32 -31.56 -31.44 58.42
C SER A 32 -32.19 -32.27 57.33
N GLU A 33 -32.95 -33.30 57.69
CA GLU A 33 -33.68 -34.14 56.76
C GLU A 33 -34.87 -33.35 56.15
N THR A 34 -34.82 -33.13 54.86
CA THR A 34 -35.89 -32.49 54.09
C THR A 34 -36.82 -33.58 53.53
N PRO A 35 -38.15 -33.53 53.70
CA PRO A 35 -39.03 -34.51 53.12
C PRO A 35 -39.07 -34.35 51.59
N THR A 36 -38.91 -35.48 50.90
CA THR A 36 -38.95 -35.58 49.43
C THR A 36 -40.36 -35.26 48.93
N PRO A 37 -40.53 -34.23 48.08
CA PRO A 37 -41.81 -34.01 47.41
C PRO A 37 -42.04 -35.06 46.32
N THR A 38 -43.16 -35.78 46.39
CA THR A 38 -43.62 -36.67 45.35
C THR A 38 -44.01 -35.85 44.13
N ALA A 39 -43.23 -36.01 43.04
CA ALA A 39 -43.54 -35.34 41.79
C ALA A 39 -44.78 -35.99 41.10
N THR A 40 -45.89 -35.30 41.10
CA THR A 40 -47.02 -35.62 40.24
C THR A 40 -46.77 -35.04 38.85
N SER A 41 -46.49 -35.92 37.89
CA SER A 41 -46.36 -35.54 36.50
C SER A 41 -47.69 -35.21 35.87
N THR A 42 -48.05 -33.96 35.73
CA THR A 42 -49.18 -33.54 34.90
C THR A 42 -48.68 -33.45 33.47
N PRO A 43 -49.25 -34.18 32.49
CA PRO A 43 -48.87 -34.04 31.11
C PRO A 43 -49.35 -32.71 30.58
N THR A 44 -48.46 -31.78 30.40
CA THR A 44 -48.75 -30.49 29.71
C THR A 44 -48.68 -30.75 28.22
N THR A 45 -49.83 -30.72 27.54
CA THR A 45 -49.85 -30.76 26.11
C THR A 45 -49.31 -29.43 25.55
N LEU A 46 -48.06 -29.39 25.21
CA LEU A 46 -47.43 -28.25 24.52
C LEU A 46 -47.91 -28.25 23.08
N TRP A 47 -48.94 -27.48 22.76
CA TRP A 47 -49.34 -27.25 21.38
C TRP A 47 -48.53 -26.09 20.83
N PHE A 48 -47.42 -26.40 20.15
CA PHE A 48 -46.72 -25.44 19.34
C PHE A 48 -47.35 -25.45 17.95
N PRO A 49 -47.86 -24.29 17.45
CA PRO A 49 -48.22 -24.20 16.06
C PRO A 49 -46.95 -24.44 15.22
N PRO A 50 -47.04 -25.09 14.03
CA PRO A 50 -45.88 -25.31 13.20
C PRO A 50 -45.21 -23.99 12.90
N THR A 51 -43.95 -23.85 13.33
CA THR A 51 -43.16 -22.71 13.01
C THR A 51 -42.92 -22.71 11.49
N ALA A 52 -43.37 -21.66 10.80
CA ALA A 52 -43.13 -21.52 9.38
C ALA A 52 -41.62 -21.58 9.14
N THR A 53 -41.15 -22.64 8.43
CA THR A 53 -39.75 -22.73 8.00
C THR A 53 -39.52 -21.57 7.04
N ALA A 54 -38.60 -20.67 7.42
CA ALA A 54 -38.21 -19.57 6.55
C ALA A 54 -37.70 -20.14 5.22
N SER A 55 -38.38 -19.79 4.13
CA SER A 55 -37.89 -20.12 2.79
C SER A 55 -36.51 -19.47 2.63
N PRO A 56 -35.47 -20.22 2.17
CA PRO A 56 -34.15 -19.60 1.97
C PRO A 56 -34.29 -18.46 0.96
N PHE A 57 -33.86 -17.29 1.34
CA PHE A 57 -33.74 -16.18 0.39
C PHE A 57 -32.83 -16.62 -0.74
N PRO A 58 -33.20 -16.34 -2.04
CA PRO A 58 -32.29 -16.62 -3.14
C PRO A 58 -30.98 -15.86 -2.88
N THR A 59 -29.89 -16.61 -2.83
CA THR A 59 -28.55 -16.00 -2.74
C THR A 59 -28.37 -15.16 -4.02
N PRO A 60 -28.10 -13.85 -3.91
CA PRO A 60 -27.84 -13.05 -5.10
C PRO A 60 -26.65 -13.67 -5.85
N ASN A 61 -26.81 -13.93 -7.14
CA ASN A 61 -25.69 -14.32 -7.98
C ASN A 61 -24.67 -13.19 -7.92
N ALA A 62 -23.47 -13.48 -7.43
CA ALA A 62 -22.39 -12.53 -7.45
C ALA A 62 -22.12 -12.16 -8.92
N THR A 63 -22.31 -10.91 -9.26
CA THR A 63 -21.87 -10.38 -10.56
C THR A 63 -20.35 -10.48 -10.59
N PRO A 64 -19.74 -11.13 -11.60
CA PRO A 64 -18.29 -11.21 -11.68
C PRO A 64 -17.72 -9.79 -11.71
N THR A 65 -16.74 -9.53 -10.88
CA THR A 65 -15.98 -8.28 -10.92
C THR A 65 -15.29 -8.18 -12.27
N PRO A 66 -15.43 -7.07 -13.01
CA PRO A 66 -14.75 -6.90 -14.28
C PRO A 66 -13.24 -7.07 -14.11
N ASP A 67 -12.62 -7.83 -15.00
CA ASP A 67 -11.17 -7.86 -15.10
C ASP A 67 -10.70 -6.54 -15.73
N LEU A 68 -10.02 -5.72 -14.94
CA LEU A 68 -9.48 -4.42 -15.37
C LEU A 68 -8.05 -4.54 -15.91
N ARG A 69 -7.53 -5.78 -16.03
CA ARG A 69 -6.24 -6.13 -16.64
C ARG A 69 -6.43 -7.25 -17.71
N PRO A 70 -7.37 -7.11 -18.65
CA PRO A 70 -7.63 -8.16 -19.60
C PRO A 70 -6.43 -8.41 -20.52
N GLY A 71 -6.27 -9.66 -20.94
CA GLY A 71 -5.33 -10.03 -21.98
C GLY A 71 -3.85 -10.00 -21.59
N ILE A 72 -3.50 -10.06 -20.31
CA ILE A 72 -2.08 -10.22 -19.93
C ILE A 72 -1.54 -11.52 -20.50
N GLY A 73 -0.51 -11.40 -21.35
CA GLY A 73 0.07 -12.48 -22.12
C GLY A 73 1.52 -12.76 -21.78
N GLU A 74 2.39 -12.81 -22.82
CA GLU A 74 3.81 -13.13 -22.70
C GLU A 74 4.59 -12.05 -21.94
N LEU A 75 5.56 -12.47 -21.11
CA LEU A 75 6.52 -11.58 -20.45
C LEU A 75 7.49 -11.02 -21.50
N LEU A 76 7.47 -9.70 -21.70
CA LEU A 76 8.33 -8.99 -22.68
C LEU A 76 9.64 -8.49 -22.06
N LEU A 77 9.61 -8.17 -20.77
CA LEU A 77 10.75 -7.67 -20.02
C LEU A 77 10.66 -8.10 -18.57
N GLU A 78 11.77 -8.60 -18.06
CA GLU A 78 12.06 -8.73 -16.64
C GLU A 78 13.37 -8.00 -16.37
N ASP A 79 13.37 -7.02 -15.46
CA ASP A 79 14.54 -6.22 -15.12
C ASP A 79 14.77 -6.28 -13.61
N ASP A 80 15.83 -6.94 -13.22
CA ASP A 80 16.31 -7.08 -11.87
C ASP A 80 17.30 -5.96 -11.46
N PHE A 81 17.45 -4.95 -12.33
CA PHE A 81 18.39 -3.86 -12.18
C PHE A 81 19.85 -4.31 -11.99
N SER A 82 20.26 -5.36 -12.68
CA SER A 82 21.65 -5.81 -12.73
C SER A 82 22.45 -5.09 -13.81
N ASP A 83 21.80 -4.61 -14.88
CA ASP A 83 22.41 -3.90 -16.01
C ASP A 83 22.21 -2.38 -15.90
N ALA A 84 23.23 -1.69 -15.38
CA ALA A 84 23.20 -0.24 -15.28
C ALA A 84 23.19 0.47 -16.64
N ALA A 85 23.70 -0.16 -17.71
CA ALA A 85 23.74 0.44 -19.05
C ALA A 85 22.35 0.51 -19.71
N ALA A 86 21.38 -0.27 -19.21
CA ALA A 86 20.00 -0.22 -19.69
C ALA A 86 19.27 1.06 -19.27
N TRP A 87 19.81 1.80 -18.30
CA TRP A 87 19.16 2.93 -17.65
C TRP A 87 19.96 4.24 -17.80
N ALA A 88 19.25 5.36 -17.85
CA ALA A 88 19.87 6.68 -17.75
C ALA A 88 20.32 6.92 -16.30
N THR A 89 21.61 6.88 -16.03
CA THR A 89 22.18 7.09 -14.70
C THR A 89 23.03 8.35 -14.65
N GLY A 90 23.17 8.96 -13.49
CA GLY A 90 23.96 10.17 -13.30
C GLY A 90 23.98 10.62 -11.84
N ARG A 91 24.89 11.54 -11.56
CA ARG A 91 25.02 12.19 -10.25
C ARG A 91 25.45 13.63 -10.43
N ASP A 92 24.84 14.52 -9.71
CA ASP A 92 25.23 15.91 -9.55
C ASP A 92 25.08 16.36 -8.10
N ASP A 93 25.14 17.69 -7.84
CA ASP A 93 25.03 18.26 -6.51
C ASP A 93 23.59 18.19 -5.97
N GLU A 94 22.58 18.02 -6.82
CA GLU A 94 21.17 18.01 -6.45
C GLU A 94 20.62 16.60 -6.27
N GLY A 95 21.23 15.59 -6.93
CA GLY A 95 20.69 14.25 -6.83
C GLY A 95 21.53 13.15 -7.44
N VAL A 96 21.01 11.92 -7.32
CA VAL A 96 21.64 10.71 -7.85
C VAL A 96 20.61 9.76 -8.43
N ALA A 97 20.86 9.30 -9.66
CA ALA A 97 20.20 8.18 -10.29
C ALA A 97 21.24 7.09 -10.53
N GLN A 98 21.14 5.96 -9.86
CA GLN A 98 22.12 4.88 -9.97
C GLN A 98 21.48 3.50 -9.83
N VAL A 99 22.03 2.54 -10.56
CA VAL A 99 21.74 1.12 -10.37
C VAL A 99 22.72 0.55 -9.36
N SER A 100 22.22 -0.03 -8.27
CA SER A 100 23.05 -0.64 -7.24
C SER A 100 22.25 -1.66 -6.42
N GLY A 101 22.85 -2.82 -6.13
CA GLY A 101 22.26 -3.83 -5.26
C GLY A 101 20.95 -4.43 -5.77
N GLY A 102 20.76 -4.53 -7.08
CA GLY A 102 19.52 -5.04 -7.69
C GLY A 102 18.36 -4.04 -7.64
N ALA A 103 18.67 -2.75 -7.60
CA ALA A 103 17.65 -1.69 -7.58
C ALA A 103 18.12 -0.46 -8.40
N MET A 104 17.17 0.26 -8.95
CA MET A 104 17.35 1.64 -9.38
C MET A 104 17.12 2.55 -8.17
N LEU A 105 18.15 3.27 -7.76
CA LEU A 105 18.11 4.22 -6.66
C LEU A 105 18.02 5.64 -7.20
N LEU A 106 16.96 6.35 -6.82
CA LEU A 106 16.82 7.79 -7.04
C LEU A 106 16.87 8.51 -5.69
N GLY A 107 17.81 9.44 -5.57
CA GLY A 107 17.94 10.32 -4.41
C GLY A 107 18.00 11.77 -4.87
N LEU A 108 17.24 12.65 -4.23
CA LEU A 108 17.15 14.06 -4.55
C LEU A 108 17.21 14.85 -3.24
N ASN A 109 18.14 15.81 -3.16
CA ASN A 109 18.39 16.65 -1.99
C ASN A 109 18.06 18.14 -2.23
N ALA A 110 17.61 18.48 -3.43
CA ALA A 110 17.15 19.81 -3.78
C ALA A 110 15.64 19.93 -3.61
N GLY A 111 15.18 21.02 -3.01
CA GLY A 111 13.75 21.33 -2.88
C GLY A 111 13.12 21.71 -4.20
N HIS A 112 11.83 21.40 -4.39
CA HIS A 112 11.04 21.71 -5.59
C HIS A 112 11.67 21.21 -6.90
N SER A 113 12.37 20.08 -6.82
CA SER A 113 13.17 19.52 -7.91
C SER A 113 12.62 18.17 -8.36
N TYR A 114 13.03 17.76 -9.57
CA TYR A 114 12.56 16.56 -10.22
C TYR A 114 13.73 15.77 -10.78
N LEU A 115 13.82 14.49 -10.42
CA LEU A 115 14.83 13.57 -10.92
C LEU A 115 14.14 12.32 -11.50
N PHE A 116 14.64 11.87 -12.65
CA PHE A 116 14.11 10.67 -13.28
C PHE A 116 15.21 9.84 -13.92
N SER A 117 14.94 8.58 -14.10
CA SER A 117 15.73 7.66 -14.89
C SER A 117 14.81 6.91 -15.84
N THR A 118 15.20 6.81 -17.11
CA THR A 118 14.44 6.09 -18.12
C THR A 118 15.25 4.93 -18.67
N ARG A 119 14.57 3.84 -18.98
CA ARG A 119 15.16 2.73 -19.71
C ARG A 119 15.34 3.11 -21.17
N THR A 120 16.45 2.71 -21.76
CA THR A 120 16.77 3.07 -23.17
C THR A 120 15.96 2.23 -24.16
N SER A 121 15.61 0.99 -23.80
CA SER A 121 14.85 0.01 -24.59
C SER A 121 14.29 -1.09 -23.67
N PRO A 122 13.31 -1.90 -24.11
CA PRO A 122 12.55 -1.76 -25.36
C PRO A 122 11.46 -0.68 -25.30
N VAL A 123 10.85 -0.41 -26.47
CA VAL A 123 9.66 0.43 -26.60
C VAL A 123 8.42 -0.44 -26.52
N PHE A 124 7.43 -0.03 -25.73
CA PHE A 124 6.16 -0.73 -25.54
C PHE A 124 5.00 0.12 -26.09
N LYS A 125 4.00 -0.55 -26.64
CA LYS A 125 2.77 0.09 -27.13
C LYS A 125 1.58 -0.27 -26.24
N ASP A 126 1.17 -1.53 -26.30
CA ASP A 126 0.10 -2.09 -25.49
C ASP A 126 0.72 -3.11 -24.53
N PHE A 127 0.60 -2.85 -23.24
CA PHE A 127 1.34 -3.61 -22.22
C PHE A 127 0.67 -3.54 -20.85
N TYR A 128 1.01 -4.51 -20.03
CA TYR A 128 0.87 -4.43 -18.57
C TYR A 128 2.26 -4.34 -17.96
N ALA A 129 2.49 -3.40 -17.07
CA ALA A 129 3.76 -3.25 -16.37
C ALA A 129 3.57 -3.18 -14.86
N GLU A 130 4.49 -3.80 -14.12
CA GLU A 130 4.58 -3.73 -12.67
C GLU A 130 5.98 -3.34 -12.24
N LEU A 131 6.07 -2.63 -11.11
CA LEU A 131 7.31 -2.23 -10.47
C LEU A 131 7.08 -2.02 -8.98
N THR A 132 8.05 -2.42 -8.15
CA THR A 132 8.04 -2.15 -6.71
C THR A 132 8.82 -0.88 -6.41
N ALA A 133 8.19 0.08 -5.73
CA ALA A 133 8.83 1.30 -5.23
C ALA A 133 8.89 1.28 -3.70
N SER A 134 10.07 1.53 -3.14
CA SER A 134 10.35 1.50 -1.70
C SER A 134 11.00 2.80 -1.25
N PRO A 135 10.21 3.81 -0.83
CA PRO A 135 10.74 5.05 -0.30
C PRO A 135 11.41 4.82 1.06
N SER A 136 12.60 5.35 1.23
CA SER A 136 13.35 5.39 2.50
C SER A 136 13.36 6.78 3.14
N LEU A 137 13.33 7.83 2.31
CA LEU A 137 13.11 9.23 2.70
C LEU A 137 12.03 9.81 1.80
N CYS A 138 10.96 10.30 2.39
CA CYS A 138 9.83 10.85 1.64
C CYS A 138 8.86 11.53 2.61
N ARG A 139 8.29 12.68 2.29
CA ARG A 139 7.43 13.43 3.21
C ARG A 139 6.27 14.13 2.49
N GLY A 140 5.10 14.06 3.10
CA GLY A 140 3.94 14.82 2.66
C GLY A 140 3.64 14.66 1.17
N GLU A 141 3.70 15.74 0.43
CA GLU A 141 3.39 15.79 -1.00
C GLU A 141 4.56 15.46 -1.94
N ASP A 142 5.72 15.02 -1.40
CA ASP A 142 6.78 14.48 -2.24
C ASP A 142 6.26 13.30 -3.04
N GLU A 143 6.74 13.17 -4.29
CA GLU A 143 6.20 12.22 -5.24
C GLU A 143 7.27 11.23 -5.72
N TYR A 144 6.83 10.02 -6.02
CA TYR A 144 7.63 9.00 -6.69
C TYR A 144 6.73 8.12 -7.57
N GLY A 145 7.31 7.46 -8.55
CA GLY A 145 6.51 6.56 -9.36
C GLY A 145 7.08 6.19 -10.72
N LEU A 146 6.16 5.82 -11.62
CA LEU A 146 6.43 5.32 -12.96
C LEU A 146 6.28 6.40 -14.03
N LEU A 147 7.20 6.38 -15.00
CA LEU A 147 7.05 7.02 -16.29
C LEU A 147 6.71 5.95 -17.32
N ILE A 148 5.67 6.18 -18.09
CA ILE A 148 5.27 5.26 -19.18
C ILE A 148 5.13 5.99 -20.49
N ARG A 149 5.34 5.26 -21.59
CA ARG A 149 5.30 5.79 -22.96
C ARG A 149 6.23 6.99 -23.13
N ASN A 150 7.45 6.88 -22.56
CA ASN A 150 8.43 7.94 -22.67
C ASN A 150 9.06 7.95 -24.07
N VAL A 151 8.92 9.09 -24.77
CA VAL A 151 9.48 9.35 -26.09
C VAL A 151 10.02 10.77 -26.12
N GLY A 152 11.34 10.93 -26.27
CA GLY A 152 11.98 12.24 -26.41
C GLY A 152 11.76 13.20 -25.23
N GLY A 153 11.44 12.65 -24.06
CA GLY A 153 11.11 13.42 -22.85
C GLY A 153 9.61 13.57 -22.57
N ASP A 154 8.75 13.38 -23.56
CA ASP A 154 7.30 13.34 -23.37
C ASP A 154 6.88 12.01 -22.75
N HIS A 155 5.98 12.02 -21.75
CA HIS A 155 5.61 10.82 -21.01
C HIS A 155 4.32 11.01 -20.21
N TYR A 156 3.69 9.90 -19.78
CA TYR A 156 2.77 9.90 -18.67
C TYR A 156 3.50 9.60 -17.38
N ARG A 157 3.07 10.24 -16.30
CA ARG A 157 3.64 10.19 -14.96
C ARG A 157 2.60 9.63 -14.01
N PHE A 158 2.73 8.35 -13.61
CA PHE A 158 1.93 7.76 -12.53
C PHE A 158 2.66 8.01 -11.22
N ALA A 159 2.13 8.93 -10.43
CA ALA A 159 2.71 9.41 -9.19
C ALA A 159 1.98 8.87 -7.98
N LEU A 160 2.74 8.40 -6.99
CA LEU A 160 2.31 8.25 -5.61
C LEU A 160 2.93 9.38 -4.79
N SER A 161 2.18 9.91 -3.82
CA SER A 161 2.70 10.84 -2.83
C SER A 161 2.96 10.13 -1.50
N CYS A 162 3.88 10.70 -0.70
CA CYS A 162 4.26 10.13 0.58
C CYS A 162 3.20 10.27 1.67
N ASP A 163 2.14 11.01 1.42
CA ASP A 163 0.94 11.11 2.25
C ASP A 163 -0.20 10.16 1.82
N GLY A 164 0.05 9.23 0.87
CA GLY A 164 -0.89 8.16 0.53
C GLY A 164 -1.89 8.50 -0.58
N ARG A 165 -1.53 9.36 -1.52
CA ARG A 165 -2.36 9.72 -2.68
C ARG A 165 -1.72 9.27 -3.98
N ALA A 166 -2.54 9.14 -5.05
CA ALA A 166 -2.09 8.85 -6.40
C ALA A 166 -2.68 9.83 -7.41
N LYS A 167 -1.96 10.10 -8.49
CA LYS A 167 -2.42 10.88 -9.64
C LYS A 167 -1.75 10.42 -10.93
N VAL A 168 -2.28 10.90 -12.06
CA VAL A 168 -1.62 10.80 -13.36
C VAL A 168 -1.53 12.16 -14.02
N ASP A 169 -0.32 12.54 -14.38
CA ASP A 169 -0.03 13.70 -15.18
C ASP A 169 0.57 13.27 -16.55
N ARG A 170 0.35 14.07 -17.59
CA ARG A 170 1.05 13.96 -18.88
C ARG A 170 1.99 15.14 -19.04
N TYR A 171 3.24 14.86 -19.37
CA TYR A 171 4.21 15.85 -19.82
C TYR A 171 4.34 15.73 -21.35
N LEU A 172 4.05 16.84 -22.06
CA LEU A 172 4.05 16.88 -23.51
C LEU A 172 4.51 18.26 -23.98
N GLY A 173 5.58 18.30 -24.81
CA GLY A 173 6.11 19.52 -25.38
C GLY A 173 6.51 20.58 -24.35
N GLY A 174 7.07 20.18 -23.21
CA GLY A 174 7.47 21.08 -22.14
C GLY A 174 6.33 21.49 -21.19
N SER A 175 5.11 20.96 -21.37
CA SER A 175 3.95 21.31 -20.56
C SER A 175 3.40 20.13 -19.80
N LEU A 176 3.11 20.34 -18.50
CA LEU A 176 2.47 19.34 -17.64
C LEU A 176 0.96 19.57 -17.64
N SER A 177 0.19 18.50 -17.88
CA SER A 177 -1.27 18.51 -17.79
C SER A 177 -1.78 17.33 -16.98
N ARG A 178 -2.70 17.59 -16.06
CA ARG A 178 -3.28 16.55 -15.18
C ARG A 178 -4.31 15.74 -15.95
N GLN A 179 -4.15 14.42 -15.95
CA GLN A 179 -5.06 13.46 -16.56
C GLN A 179 -6.00 12.82 -15.54
N ALA A 180 -5.50 12.53 -14.33
CA ALA A 180 -6.30 12.17 -13.17
C ALA A 180 -5.81 12.95 -11.96
N GLY A 181 -6.72 13.58 -11.21
CA GLY A 181 -6.41 14.31 -9.98
C GLY A 181 -5.99 13.39 -8.84
N TRP A 182 -5.52 13.98 -7.74
CA TRP A 182 -5.18 13.23 -6.54
C TRP A 182 -6.36 12.38 -6.03
N VAL A 183 -6.13 11.09 -5.88
CA VAL A 183 -7.03 10.13 -5.25
C VAL A 183 -6.33 9.56 -4.03
N GLN A 184 -6.97 9.65 -2.88
CA GLN A 184 -6.48 8.99 -1.66
C GLN A 184 -7.06 7.59 -1.59
N ASP A 185 -6.21 6.58 -1.35
CA ASP A 185 -6.64 5.20 -1.22
C ASP A 185 -5.82 4.48 -0.15
N GLN A 186 -6.46 3.55 0.58
CA GLN A 186 -5.82 2.74 1.63
C GLN A 186 -4.78 1.75 1.08
N ALA A 187 -4.82 1.46 -0.22
CA ALA A 187 -3.80 0.65 -0.89
C ALA A 187 -2.43 1.34 -0.92
N ILE A 188 -2.39 2.66 -0.75
CA ILE A 188 -1.18 3.46 -0.85
C ILE A 188 -0.65 3.71 0.57
N PRO A 189 0.53 3.16 0.94
CA PRO A 189 1.13 3.41 2.25
C PRO A 189 1.42 4.89 2.45
N SER A 190 1.00 5.44 3.59
CA SER A 190 1.36 6.79 4.05
C SER A 190 2.43 6.78 5.15
N VAL A 191 2.99 5.61 5.44
CA VAL A 191 4.03 5.42 6.47
C VAL A 191 5.33 4.96 5.81
N ILE A 192 6.41 5.67 6.07
CA ILE A 192 7.75 5.39 5.58
C ILE A 192 8.62 4.84 6.74
N PRO A 193 9.41 3.78 6.54
CA PRO A 193 9.57 3.03 5.30
C PRO A 193 8.39 2.10 4.99
N GLY A 194 8.13 1.91 3.71
CA GLY A 194 7.10 1.04 3.17
C GLY A 194 7.40 0.73 1.72
N SER A 195 6.65 -0.17 1.10
CA SER A 195 6.77 -0.44 -0.33
C SER A 195 5.40 -0.47 -0.99
N SER A 196 5.36 -0.09 -2.26
CA SER A 196 4.17 -0.14 -3.10
C SER A 196 4.51 -0.80 -4.42
N ARG A 197 3.71 -1.78 -4.84
CA ARG A 197 3.75 -2.28 -6.20
C ARG A 197 2.83 -1.42 -7.06
N LEU A 198 3.42 -0.71 -8.02
CA LEU A 198 2.72 0.10 -9.01
C LEU A 198 2.45 -0.77 -10.22
N GLY A 199 1.19 -0.81 -10.67
CA GLY A 199 0.77 -1.52 -11.86
C GLY A 199 0.11 -0.58 -12.87
N VAL A 200 0.43 -0.74 -14.16
CA VAL A 200 -0.21 0.01 -15.25
C VAL A 200 -0.56 -0.94 -16.39
N TRP A 201 -1.85 -1.06 -16.67
CA TRP A 201 -2.36 -1.68 -17.89
C TRP A 201 -2.64 -0.57 -18.92
N ALA A 202 -2.08 -0.68 -20.11
CA ALA A 202 -2.19 0.34 -21.14
C ALA A 202 -2.44 -0.30 -22.52
N SER A 203 -3.60 0.01 -23.14
CA SER A 203 -3.96 -0.40 -24.49
C SER A 203 -4.62 0.74 -25.25
N GLY A 204 -4.10 1.05 -26.43
CA GLY A 204 -4.52 2.23 -27.19
C GLY A 204 -4.45 3.51 -26.34
N GLY A 205 -5.54 4.22 -26.22
CA GLY A 205 -5.64 5.40 -25.35
C GLY A 205 -6.09 5.10 -23.92
N GLN A 206 -6.46 3.87 -23.60
CA GLN A 206 -6.96 3.49 -22.29
C GLN A 206 -5.82 3.04 -21.38
N MET A 207 -5.80 3.55 -20.15
CA MET A 207 -4.82 3.19 -19.14
C MET A 207 -5.53 2.97 -17.81
N HIS A 208 -5.22 1.85 -17.14
CA HIS A 208 -5.73 1.49 -15.81
C HIS A 208 -4.55 1.46 -14.84
N PHE A 209 -4.73 2.06 -13.67
CA PHE A 209 -3.68 2.24 -12.67
C PHE A 209 -4.01 1.47 -11.40
N PHE A 210 -2.99 0.76 -10.90
CA PHE A 210 -3.10 -0.13 -9.75
C PHE A 210 -2.00 0.16 -8.73
N VAL A 211 -2.31 -0.03 -7.46
CA VAL A 211 -1.33 -0.09 -6.37
C VAL A 211 -1.61 -1.33 -5.54
N ASN A 212 -0.59 -2.14 -5.29
CA ASN A 212 -0.68 -3.38 -4.53
C ASN A 212 -1.83 -4.29 -5.04
N ASP A 213 -1.94 -4.42 -6.37
CA ASP A 213 -2.99 -5.14 -7.12
C ASP A 213 -4.40 -4.55 -7.05
N LEU A 214 -4.61 -3.49 -6.30
CA LEU A 214 -5.90 -2.82 -6.22
C LEU A 214 -6.03 -1.76 -7.30
N TYR A 215 -7.13 -1.80 -8.04
CA TYR A 215 -7.46 -0.79 -9.03
C TYR A 215 -7.78 0.54 -8.36
N LEU A 216 -7.18 1.63 -8.87
CA LEU A 216 -7.41 2.98 -8.38
C LEU A 216 -8.33 3.78 -9.31
N PHE A 217 -7.92 3.93 -10.56
CA PHE A 217 -8.65 4.71 -11.57
C PHE A 217 -8.18 4.42 -12.99
N SER A 218 -8.92 4.95 -13.96
CA SER A 218 -8.57 4.90 -15.39
C SER A 218 -8.36 6.29 -15.96
N VAL A 219 -7.52 6.36 -16.99
CA VAL A 219 -7.32 7.52 -17.84
C VAL A 219 -7.56 7.11 -19.30
N ASN A 220 -8.16 8.01 -20.08
CA ASN A 220 -8.27 7.84 -21.53
C ASN A 220 -7.60 9.03 -22.22
N ASP A 221 -6.43 8.79 -22.80
CA ASP A 221 -5.65 9.82 -23.51
C ASP A 221 -4.84 9.15 -24.64
N THR A 222 -4.94 9.71 -25.85
CA THR A 222 -4.34 9.16 -27.06
C THR A 222 -3.12 9.94 -27.56
N GLN A 223 -2.59 10.87 -26.77
CA GLN A 223 -1.49 11.73 -27.21
C GLN A 223 -0.16 10.98 -27.31
N LEU A 224 0.09 10.07 -26.36
CA LEU A 224 1.26 9.20 -26.38
C LEU A 224 0.76 7.76 -26.41
N TYR A 225 1.18 6.97 -27.39
CA TYR A 225 0.68 5.60 -27.58
C TYR A 225 1.77 4.52 -27.54
N LEU A 226 3.05 4.93 -27.48
CA LEU A 226 4.20 4.02 -27.33
C LEU A 226 5.35 4.77 -26.64
N GLY A 227 6.32 4.03 -26.12
CA GLY A 227 7.52 4.57 -25.53
C GLY A 227 8.18 3.63 -24.55
N THR A 228 9.26 4.08 -23.96
CA THR A 228 9.98 3.33 -22.93
C THR A 228 9.35 3.55 -21.54
N ILE A 229 9.86 2.84 -20.54
CA ILE A 229 9.50 2.97 -19.13
C ILE A 229 10.59 3.70 -18.38
N GLY A 230 10.22 4.42 -17.34
CA GLY A 230 11.15 5.07 -16.42
C GLY A 230 10.59 5.16 -15.02
N VAL A 231 11.39 5.70 -14.13
CA VAL A 231 11.04 5.98 -12.73
C VAL A 231 11.43 7.40 -12.38
N PHE A 232 10.77 7.97 -11.39
CA PHE A 232 11.04 9.34 -10.97
C PHE A 232 10.82 9.56 -9.49
N VAL A 233 11.41 10.64 -8.99
CA VAL A 233 11.13 11.27 -7.70
C VAL A 233 10.98 12.78 -7.87
N HIS A 234 10.20 13.41 -7.02
CA HIS A 234 9.98 14.85 -7.00
C HIS A 234 9.84 15.34 -5.56
N THR A 235 10.54 16.39 -5.21
CA THR A 235 10.42 17.08 -3.93
C THR A 235 9.42 18.22 -4.04
N SER A 236 8.36 18.18 -3.24
CA SER A 236 7.31 19.23 -3.22
C SER A 236 7.68 20.42 -2.34
N GLY A 237 8.63 20.26 -1.44
CA GLY A 237 9.13 21.25 -0.50
C GLY A 237 10.63 21.16 -0.29
N GLU A 238 11.12 21.71 0.80
CA GLU A 238 12.51 21.56 1.22
C GLU A 238 12.67 20.22 1.94
N GLY A 239 13.49 19.35 1.40
CA GLY A 239 13.77 18.05 2.02
C GLY A 239 14.31 17.05 1.02
N ASP A 240 14.77 15.94 1.56
CA ASP A 240 15.35 14.85 0.78
C ASP A 240 14.28 13.83 0.44
N VAL A 241 14.32 13.34 -0.79
CA VAL A 241 13.58 12.16 -1.24
C VAL A 241 14.57 11.08 -1.64
N SER A 242 14.36 9.85 -1.20
CA SER A 242 15.14 8.68 -1.61
C SER A 242 14.22 7.49 -1.78
N VAL A 243 14.24 6.91 -2.98
CA VAL A 243 13.40 5.76 -3.35
C VAL A 243 14.23 4.73 -4.09
N SER A 244 14.06 3.46 -3.72
CA SER A 244 14.57 2.33 -4.50
C SER A 244 13.42 1.69 -5.29
N PHE A 245 13.73 1.30 -6.54
CA PHE A 245 12.81 0.63 -7.44
C PHE A 245 13.37 -0.73 -7.83
N THR A 246 12.52 -1.76 -7.69
CA THR A 246 12.88 -3.17 -7.97
C THR A 246 11.79 -3.87 -8.79
N ASP A 247 12.09 -5.07 -9.24
CA ASP A 247 11.11 -6.02 -9.78
C ASP A 247 10.29 -5.44 -10.94
N LEU A 248 10.95 -4.76 -11.91
CA LEU A 248 10.23 -4.29 -13.09
C LEU A 248 9.93 -5.47 -14.02
N GLN A 249 8.64 -5.68 -14.27
CA GLN A 249 8.13 -6.66 -15.21
C GLN A 249 7.17 -6.01 -16.19
N VAL A 250 7.22 -6.42 -17.46
CA VAL A 250 6.33 -5.93 -18.52
C VAL A 250 5.84 -7.09 -19.35
N TRP A 251 4.54 -7.18 -19.53
CA TRP A 251 3.86 -8.21 -20.33
C TRP A 251 3.19 -7.61 -21.56
N ALA A 252 3.16 -8.38 -22.64
CA ALA A 252 2.32 -8.09 -23.79
C ALA A 252 0.84 -8.18 -23.38
N LEU A 253 0.01 -7.39 -24.05
CA LEU A 253 -1.44 -7.63 -24.03
C LEU A 253 -1.81 -8.43 -25.28
N GLY A 254 -2.45 -9.59 -25.06
CA GLY A 254 -3.05 -10.42 -26.11
C GLY A 254 -4.33 -9.76 -26.65
N GLU A 255 -4.69 -10.11 -27.86
CA GLU A 255 -5.97 -9.74 -28.48
C GLU A 255 -7.17 -10.41 -27.78
#